data_09c38c16cf35f87bedb7f73a09320708
#
_entry.id   09c38c16cf35f87bedb7f73a09320708
#
_cell.length_a   1.000
_cell.length_b   1.000
_cell.length_c   1.000
_cell.angle_alpha   90.00
_cell.angle_beta   90.00
_cell.angle_gamma   90.00
#
_symmetry.space_group_name_H-M   'P 1'
#
loop_
_entity.id
_entity.type
_entity.pdbx_description
1 polymer ?
#
loop_
_entity_poly.entity_id
_entity_poly.type
_entity_poly.pdbx_seq_one_letter_code
_entity_poly.pdbx_strand_id
1 'polypeptide(L)'
;MAKFATNTRRSEHYGQLQRVVDSVFADGGKFVRRLDVGVTAESFDLPDDLDEIIALLPPGTYTRQRLCDQLNSAIGGHAWGQVYGTVE
;
A
#
# COMPACT_ATOMS: atom_id res chain seq x y z
N MET A 1 8.58 -27.45 -11.31
CA MET A 1 9.12 -26.90 -10.10
C MET A 1 8.10 -26.10 -9.35
N ALA A 2 7.54 -26.73 -8.33
CA ALA A 2 6.44 -26.16 -7.57
C ALA A 2 6.78 -24.81 -6.95
N LYS A 3 7.99 -24.65 -6.46
CA LYS A 3 8.41 -23.42 -5.82
C LYS A 3 8.42 -22.22 -6.78
N PHE A 4 8.52 -22.44 -8.05
CA PHE A 4 8.47 -21.36 -9.02
C PHE A 4 7.07 -20.81 -9.16
N ALA A 5 6.06 -21.67 -9.09
CA ALA A 5 4.69 -21.23 -9.11
C ALA A 5 4.40 -20.29 -7.93
N THR A 6 4.95 -20.60 -6.75
CA THR A 6 4.82 -19.77 -5.59
C THR A 6 5.50 -18.42 -5.77
N ASN A 7 6.71 -18.44 -6.32
CA ASN A 7 7.48 -17.21 -6.52
C ASN A 7 6.85 -16.28 -7.56
N THR A 8 6.22 -16.84 -8.58
CA THR A 8 5.61 -16.02 -9.63
C THR A 8 4.39 -15.24 -9.15
N ARG A 9 3.85 -15.57 -7.97
CA ARG A 9 2.72 -14.84 -7.41
C ARG A 9 3.15 -13.53 -6.78
N ARG A 10 4.41 -13.41 -6.36
CA ARG A 10 4.93 -12.19 -5.79
C ARG A 10 5.50 -11.31 -6.86
N SER A 11 5.02 -10.08 -6.88
CA SER A 11 5.61 -9.03 -7.70
C SER A 11 6.97 -8.63 -7.13
N GLU A 12 7.84 -8.13 -7.98
CA GLU A 12 9.05 -7.45 -7.54
C GLU A 12 8.73 -6.22 -6.70
N HIS A 13 7.48 -5.75 -6.75
CA HIS A 13 6.99 -4.62 -5.94
C HIS A 13 6.37 -5.07 -4.62
N TYR A 14 6.50 -6.35 -4.27
CA TYR A 14 5.99 -6.86 -3.01
C TYR A 14 6.60 -6.10 -1.84
N GLY A 15 5.75 -5.63 -0.94
CA GLY A 15 6.20 -4.86 0.23
C GLY A 15 6.39 -3.37 -0.01
N GLN A 16 6.26 -2.89 -1.24
CA GLN A 16 6.42 -1.47 -1.54
C GLN A 16 5.38 -0.60 -0.88
N LEU A 17 4.14 -1.08 -0.81
CA LEU A 17 3.06 -0.32 -0.18
C LEU A 17 3.32 -0.16 1.32
N GLN A 18 3.90 -1.17 1.97
CA GLN A 18 4.31 -1.07 3.37
C GLN A 18 5.34 0.05 3.56
N ARG A 19 6.26 0.19 2.62
CA ARG A 19 7.26 1.27 2.69
C ARG A 19 6.62 2.64 2.56
N VAL A 20 5.58 2.77 1.76
CA VAL A 20 4.84 4.03 1.65
C VAL A 20 4.19 4.36 3.00
N VAL A 21 3.53 3.39 3.62
CA VAL A 21 2.92 3.57 4.94
C VAL A 21 3.97 3.99 5.96
N ASP A 22 5.07 3.28 6.03
CA ASP A 22 6.16 3.59 6.96
C ASP A 22 6.71 4.99 6.73
N SER A 23 6.88 5.38 5.47
CA SER A 23 7.42 6.70 5.13
C SER A 23 6.48 7.84 5.50
N VAL A 24 5.18 7.66 5.28
CA VAL A 24 4.23 8.73 5.55
C VAL A 24 4.08 8.99 7.05
N PHE A 25 4.41 8.01 7.89
CA PHE A 25 4.40 8.17 9.35
C PHE A 25 5.80 8.26 9.96
N ALA A 26 6.84 8.39 9.13
CA ALA A 26 8.23 8.32 9.60
C ALA A 26 8.61 9.43 10.56
N ASP A 27 7.94 10.58 10.51
CA ASP A 27 8.21 11.71 11.40
C ASP A 27 7.50 11.60 12.75
N GLY A 28 6.82 10.48 13.00
CA GLY A 28 6.10 10.27 14.25
C GLY A 28 4.74 10.92 14.32
N GLY A 29 4.23 11.46 13.22
CA GLY A 29 2.91 12.03 13.17
C GLY A 29 1.83 11.00 13.45
N LYS A 30 0.74 11.44 14.08
CA LYS A 30 -0.39 10.55 14.42
C LYS A 30 -1.42 10.47 13.31
N PHE A 31 -1.48 11.49 12.48
CA PHE A 31 -2.48 11.60 11.42
C PHE A 31 -1.79 12.04 10.13
N VAL A 32 -2.27 11.48 9.04
CA VAL A 32 -1.87 11.93 7.71
C VAL A 32 -3.12 12.13 6.87
N ARG A 33 -3.03 12.98 5.86
CA ARG A 33 -4.12 13.19 4.92
C ARG A 33 -3.90 12.33 3.68
N ARG A 34 -5.00 12.07 2.97
CA ARG A 34 -4.91 11.36 1.69
C ARG A 34 -3.86 11.99 0.77
N LEU A 35 -3.80 13.31 0.73
CA LEU A 35 -2.81 14.03 -0.10
C LEU A 35 -1.38 13.65 0.29
N ASP A 36 -1.09 13.55 1.59
CA ASP A 36 0.24 13.18 2.08
C ASP A 36 0.62 11.79 1.61
N VAL A 37 -0.31 10.85 1.63
CA VAL A 37 -0.09 9.48 1.16
C VAL A 37 0.22 9.49 -0.34
N GLY A 38 -0.56 10.22 -1.12
CA GLY A 38 -0.36 10.33 -2.57
C GLY A 38 0.99 10.92 -2.94
N VAL A 39 1.37 12.01 -2.27
CA VAL A 39 2.67 12.67 -2.53
C VAL A 39 3.82 11.74 -2.16
N THR A 40 3.72 11.07 -1.01
CA THR A 40 4.76 10.10 -0.60
C THR A 40 4.86 8.96 -1.60
N ALA A 41 3.72 8.44 -2.04
CA ALA A 41 3.68 7.32 -2.98
C ALA A 41 4.36 7.65 -4.30
N GLU A 42 4.27 8.88 -4.77
CA GLU A 42 4.91 9.30 -6.01
C GLU A 42 6.43 9.08 -5.99
N SER A 43 7.05 9.22 -4.83
CA SER A 43 8.49 9.05 -4.70
C SER A 43 8.93 7.59 -4.78
N PHE A 44 8.00 6.65 -4.71
CA PHE A 44 8.30 5.21 -4.73
C PHE A 44 8.17 4.58 -6.11
N ASP A 45 7.71 5.33 -7.09
CA ASP A 45 7.55 4.83 -8.46
C ASP A 45 6.76 3.50 -8.49
N LEU A 46 5.58 3.54 -7.88
CA LEU A 46 4.74 2.36 -7.74
C LEU A 46 4.18 1.88 -9.09
N PRO A 47 3.92 0.57 -9.24
CA PRO A 47 3.17 0.10 -10.39
C PRO A 47 1.75 0.64 -10.37
N ASP A 48 1.13 0.67 -11.55
CA ASP A 48 -0.22 1.23 -11.72
C ASP A 48 -1.24 0.61 -10.77
N ASP A 49 -1.14 -0.69 -10.52
CA ASP A 49 -2.04 -1.38 -9.61
C ASP A 49 -2.01 -0.78 -8.20
N LEU A 50 -0.82 -0.49 -7.68
CA LEU A 50 -0.69 0.10 -6.36
C LEU A 50 -1.10 1.58 -6.35
N ASP A 51 -0.84 2.30 -7.42
CA ASP A 51 -1.34 3.67 -7.57
C ASP A 51 -2.87 3.69 -7.53
N GLU A 52 -3.52 2.69 -8.15
CA GLU A 52 -4.97 2.56 -8.11
C GLU A 52 -5.47 2.32 -6.69
N ILE A 53 -4.79 1.47 -5.92
CA ILE A 53 -5.14 1.22 -4.53
C ILE A 53 -5.13 2.53 -3.72
N ILE A 54 -4.10 3.34 -3.91
CA ILE A 54 -4.00 4.63 -3.22
C ILE A 54 -5.09 5.58 -3.69
N ALA A 55 -5.40 5.59 -4.98
CA ALA A 55 -6.45 6.45 -5.53
C ALA A 55 -7.84 6.10 -5.00
N LEU A 56 -8.04 4.87 -4.52
CA LEU A 56 -9.31 4.45 -3.93
C LEU A 56 -9.52 4.97 -2.50
N LEU A 57 -8.50 5.55 -1.87
CA LEU A 57 -8.65 6.10 -0.53
C LEU A 57 -9.66 7.24 -0.54
N PRO A 58 -10.70 7.19 0.32
CA PRO A 58 -11.58 8.34 0.50
C PRO A 58 -10.81 9.56 0.99
N PRO A 59 -11.26 10.77 0.63
CA PRO A 59 -10.65 11.98 1.16
C PRO A 59 -10.79 12.02 2.68
N GLY A 60 -9.79 12.53 3.36
CA GLY A 60 -9.85 12.67 4.80
C GLY A 60 -8.50 12.50 5.46
N THR A 61 -8.56 12.39 6.76
CA THR A 61 -7.41 12.24 7.65
C THR A 61 -7.41 10.83 8.22
N TYR A 62 -6.23 10.22 8.26
CA TYR A 62 -6.08 8.84 8.66
C TYR A 62 -5.06 8.69 9.78
N THR A 63 -5.39 7.89 10.78
CA THR A 63 -4.38 7.28 11.65
C THR A 63 -3.71 6.16 10.87
N ARG A 64 -2.57 5.67 11.36
CA ARG A 64 -1.88 4.55 10.72
C ARG A 64 -2.80 3.33 10.59
N GLN A 65 -3.49 2.97 11.67
CA GLN A 65 -4.38 1.81 11.62
C GLN A 65 -5.50 1.99 10.61
N ARG A 66 -6.12 3.17 10.60
CA ARG A 66 -7.23 3.43 9.69
C ARG A 66 -6.76 3.43 8.23
N LEU A 67 -5.58 3.98 7.97
CA LEU A 67 -5.00 3.93 6.63
C LEU A 67 -4.74 2.49 6.20
N CYS A 68 -4.14 1.69 7.06
CA CYS A 68 -3.87 0.29 6.77
C CYS A 68 -5.15 -0.50 6.54
N ASP A 69 -6.18 -0.25 7.33
CA ASP A 69 -7.48 -0.92 7.16
C ASP A 69 -8.08 -0.62 5.78
N GLN A 70 -8.02 0.63 5.34
CA GLN A 70 -8.52 1.03 4.04
C GLN A 70 -7.70 0.41 2.91
N LEU A 71 -6.38 0.45 3.02
CA LEU A 71 -5.51 -0.12 2.00
C LEU A 71 -5.69 -1.63 1.90
N ASN A 72 -5.74 -2.32 3.03
CA ASN A 72 -5.92 -3.76 3.06
C ASN A 72 -7.29 -4.18 2.49
N SER A 73 -8.31 -3.37 2.74
CA SER A 73 -9.63 -3.62 2.18
C SER A 73 -9.60 -3.55 0.65
N ALA A 74 -8.92 -2.56 0.10
CA ALA A 74 -8.78 -2.41 -1.35
C ALA A 74 -7.93 -3.54 -1.94
N ILE A 75 -6.83 -3.90 -1.28
CA ILE A 75 -5.95 -5.00 -1.70
C ILE A 75 -6.74 -6.31 -1.70
N GLY A 76 -7.51 -6.56 -0.66
CA GLY A 76 -8.35 -7.75 -0.55
C GLY A 76 -9.44 -7.78 -1.62
N GLY A 77 -10.05 -6.65 -1.92
CA GLY A 77 -11.06 -6.55 -2.96
C GLY A 77 -10.53 -6.89 -4.35
N HIS A 78 -9.25 -6.63 -4.59
CA HIS A 78 -8.59 -6.97 -5.85
C HIS A 78 -7.86 -8.31 -5.79
N ALA A 79 -7.88 -9.00 -4.67
CA ALA A 79 -7.16 -10.25 -4.45
C ALA A 79 -5.64 -10.13 -4.65
N TRP A 80 -5.08 -8.99 -4.31
CA TRP A 80 -3.65 -8.68 -4.53
C TRP A 80 -2.76 -8.89 -3.31
N GLY A 81 -3.30 -9.43 -2.21
CA GLY A 81 -2.53 -9.63 -0.99
C GLY A 81 -1.29 -10.50 -1.18
N GLN A 82 -1.38 -11.54 -2.00
CA GLN A 82 -0.24 -12.41 -2.27
C GLN A 82 0.73 -11.82 -3.29
N VAL A 83 0.26 -10.89 -4.11
CA VAL A 83 1.07 -10.27 -5.15
C VAL A 83 1.90 -9.12 -4.60
N TYR A 84 1.27 -8.23 -3.85
CA TYR A 84 1.91 -6.99 -3.37
C TYR A 84 2.06 -6.92 -1.85
N GLY A 85 1.40 -7.80 -1.11
CA GLY A 85 1.41 -7.79 0.34
C GLY A 85 0.35 -6.89 0.95
N THR A 86 -0.04 -7.22 2.17
CA THR A 86 -0.88 -6.34 3.00
C THR A 86 0.00 -5.39 3.79
N VAL A 87 -0.61 -4.43 4.48
CA VAL A 87 0.13 -3.42 5.25
C VAL A 87 -0.30 -3.40 6.71
N GLU A 88 0.61 -2.88 7.57
CA GLU A 88 0.37 -2.74 8.99
C GLU A 88 1.03 -1.50 9.59
#